data_47422febfe3bc4527e975b1bd3779255
#
_entry.id   47422febfe3bc4527e975b1bd3779255
#
_cell.length_a   1.000
_cell.length_b   1.000
_cell.length_c   1.000
_cell.angle_alpha   90.00
_cell.angle_beta   90.00
_cell.angle_gamma   90.00
#
_symmetry.space_group_name_H-M   'P 1'
#
loop_
_entity.id
_entity.type
_entity.pdbx_description
1 polymer ?
#
loop_
_entity_poly.entity_id
_entity_poly.type
_entity_poly.pdbx_seq_one_letter_code
_entity_poly.pdbx_strand_id
1 'polypeptide(L)'
;QFMLLYNVEHFRACATSAMRDADNGKKVMRRIEKETGIRLEIIPGAEEAQLLCNNLVENTDSGVGNFAYVDVGGGSTEISLLHDGVLAESHSFNIGTLRLLAGAVTQEERNAMCRVLENYAREFPDTRIIGSGGNINRLFKLAKVKGDSRELSVSKLRELYDALAPLSLEERMSRFKLKDDRA
;
A
#
# COMPACT_ATOMS: atom_id res chain seq x y z
N GLN A 1 -23.79 4.26 -1.70
CA GLN A 1 -24.65 3.45 -0.80
C GLN A 1 -24.11 3.45 0.64
N PHE A 2 -22.82 3.12 0.89
CA PHE A 2 -22.25 3.12 2.25
C PHE A 2 -22.34 4.48 2.93
N MET A 3 -22.01 5.57 2.24
CA MET A 3 -22.12 6.92 2.81
C MET A 3 -23.54 7.24 3.29
N LEU A 4 -24.55 6.82 2.54
CA LEU A 4 -25.94 6.98 2.95
C LEU A 4 -26.31 6.09 4.14
N LEU A 5 -25.80 4.84 4.15
CA LEU A 5 -26.05 3.89 5.25
C LEU A 5 -25.48 4.38 6.58
N TYR A 6 -24.33 5.04 6.54
CA TYR A 6 -23.64 5.57 7.72
C TYR A 6 -23.91 7.06 7.99
N ASN A 7 -24.89 7.66 7.29
CA ASN A 7 -25.26 9.08 7.42
C ASN A 7 -24.05 10.01 7.34
N VAL A 8 -23.17 9.78 6.34
CA VAL A 8 -21.98 10.60 6.15
C VAL A 8 -22.40 11.97 5.62
N GLU A 9 -22.22 13.02 6.42
CA GLU A 9 -22.57 14.40 6.06
C GLU A 9 -21.42 15.12 5.34
N HIS A 10 -20.18 14.79 5.73
CA HIS A 10 -18.98 15.38 5.13
C HIS A 10 -18.03 14.30 4.66
N PHE A 11 -17.48 14.48 3.48
CA PHE A 11 -16.48 13.58 2.92
C PHE A 11 -15.50 14.34 2.02
N ARG A 12 -14.32 13.80 1.89
CA ARG A 12 -13.32 14.21 0.91
C ARG A 12 -13.03 13.02 0.00
N ALA A 13 -13.06 13.21 -1.32
CA ALA A 13 -12.81 12.16 -2.29
C ALA A 13 -11.47 12.41 -2.97
N CYS A 14 -10.49 11.56 -2.71
CA CYS A 14 -9.14 11.68 -3.23
C CYS A 14 -8.88 10.66 -4.32
N ALA A 15 -8.12 11.04 -5.32
CA ALA A 15 -7.59 10.18 -6.37
C ALA A 15 -6.05 10.20 -6.30
N THR A 16 -5.44 9.05 -6.50
CA THR A 16 -4.03 8.82 -6.25
C THR A 16 -3.24 8.46 -7.51
N SER A 17 -2.26 7.59 -7.46
CA SER A 17 -1.26 7.35 -8.51
C SER A 17 -1.86 7.16 -9.92
N ALA A 18 -2.89 6.33 -10.07
CA ALA A 18 -3.49 6.07 -11.38
C ALA A 18 -4.05 7.31 -12.06
N MET A 19 -4.72 8.19 -11.29
CA MET A 19 -5.26 9.45 -11.81
C MET A 19 -4.20 10.53 -11.95
N ARG A 20 -3.16 10.48 -11.11
CA ARG A 20 -2.01 11.38 -11.14
C ARG A 20 -1.20 11.20 -12.42
N ASP A 21 -1.02 9.93 -12.84
CA ASP A 21 -0.20 9.56 -13.99
C ASP A 21 -0.96 9.51 -15.32
N ALA A 22 -2.29 9.55 -15.27
CA ALA A 22 -3.11 9.46 -16.46
C ALA A 22 -3.16 10.77 -17.25
N ASP A 23 -2.80 10.75 -18.54
CA ASP A 23 -2.91 11.90 -19.45
C ASP A 23 -4.33 12.49 -19.49
N ASN A 24 -5.32 11.63 -19.33
CA ASN A 24 -6.74 12.01 -19.35
C ASN A 24 -7.34 12.20 -17.94
N GLY A 25 -6.56 12.16 -16.86
CA GLY A 25 -7.02 12.21 -15.47
C GLY A 25 -7.99 13.35 -15.21
N LYS A 26 -7.65 14.58 -15.62
CA LYS A 26 -8.52 15.74 -15.49
C LYS A 26 -9.87 15.60 -16.23
N LYS A 27 -9.87 14.92 -17.38
CA LYS A 27 -11.13 14.68 -18.15
C LYS A 27 -12.01 13.68 -17.42
N VAL A 28 -11.43 12.62 -16.86
CA VAL A 28 -12.14 11.61 -16.07
C VAL A 28 -12.74 12.24 -14.81
N MET A 29 -11.99 13.07 -14.07
CA MET A 29 -12.48 13.77 -12.88
C MET A 29 -13.71 14.64 -13.18
N ARG A 30 -13.66 15.46 -14.24
CA ARG A 30 -14.80 16.29 -14.66
C ARG A 30 -16.03 15.46 -15.03
N ARG A 31 -15.82 14.30 -15.63
CA ARG A 31 -16.90 13.37 -15.97
C ARG A 31 -17.52 12.79 -14.70
N ILE A 32 -16.72 12.35 -13.74
CA ILE A 32 -17.21 11.85 -12.45
C ILE A 32 -18.02 12.93 -11.72
N GLU A 33 -17.49 14.15 -11.63
CA GLU A 33 -18.19 15.27 -11.00
C GLU A 33 -19.55 15.55 -11.69
N LYS A 34 -19.58 15.56 -13.02
CA LYS A 34 -20.81 15.76 -13.80
C LYS A 34 -21.85 14.64 -13.60
N GLU A 35 -21.39 13.38 -13.54
CA GLU A 35 -22.29 12.21 -13.48
C GLU A 35 -22.74 11.89 -12.03
N THR A 36 -21.94 12.23 -11.02
CA THR A 36 -22.17 11.81 -9.63
C THR A 36 -22.31 12.96 -8.64
N GLY A 37 -21.94 14.18 -9.01
CA GLY A 37 -21.82 15.32 -8.11
C GLY A 37 -20.61 15.24 -7.17
N ILE A 38 -19.78 14.18 -7.26
CA ILE A 38 -18.60 14.00 -6.41
C ILE A 38 -17.40 14.70 -7.03
N ARG A 39 -16.84 15.67 -6.31
CA ARG A 39 -15.61 16.34 -6.68
C ARG A 39 -14.41 15.56 -6.18
N LEU A 40 -13.60 15.07 -7.12
CA LEU A 40 -12.35 14.40 -6.81
C LEU A 40 -11.18 15.38 -6.74
N GLU A 41 -10.26 15.14 -5.83
CA GLU A 41 -8.98 15.82 -5.72
C GLU A 41 -7.85 14.84 -6.02
N ILE A 42 -6.93 15.21 -6.94
CA ILE A 42 -5.69 14.43 -7.12
C ILE A 42 -4.71 14.90 -6.05
N ILE A 43 -4.34 14.00 -5.15
CA ILE A 43 -3.41 14.30 -4.06
C ILE A 43 -1.98 13.80 -4.36
N PRO A 44 -0.94 14.50 -3.89
CA PRO A 44 0.44 14.01 -3.92
C PRO A 44 0.60 12.72 -3.09
N GLY A 45 1.59 11.88 -3.43
CA GLY A 45 1.87 10.66 -2.68
C GLY A 45 2.21 10.91 -1.21
N ALA A 46 2.90 12.00 -0.89
CA ALA A 46 3.18 12.38 0.50
C ALA A 46 1.91 12.69 1.30
N GLU A 47 0.91 13.34 0.70
CA GLU A 47 -0.38 13.59 1.34
C GLU A 47 -1.19 12.29 1.50
N GLU A 48 -1.16 11.41 0.50
CA GLU A 48 -1.76 10.08 0.56
C GLU A 48 -1.20 9.28 1.75
N ALA A 49 0.12 9.24 1.89
CA ALA A 49 0.80 8.57 3.00
C ALA A 49 0.45 9.19 4.37
N GLN A 50 0.34 10.53 4.46
CA GLN A 50 -0.06 11.20 5.70
C GLN A 50 -1.50 10.86 6.11
N LEU A 51 -2.44 10.80 5.16
CA LEU A 51 -3.83 10.42 5.44
C LEU A 51 -3.94 8.97 5.92
N LEU A 52 -3.17 8.07 5.32
CA LEU A 52 -3.09 6.67 5.75
C LEU A 52 -2.49 6.54 7.15
N CYS A 53 -1.43 7.30 7.44
CA CYS A 53 -0.76 7.32 8.73
C CYS A 53 -1.70 7.83 9.85
N ASN A 54 -2.41 8.93 9.64
CA ASN A 54 -3.34 9.47 10.63
C ASN A 54 -4.41 8.44 11.03
N ASN A 55 -4.93 7.71 10.05
CA ASN A 55 -5.91 6.64 10.29
C ASN A 55 -5.33 5.49 11.13
N LEU A 56 -4.04 5.19 10.97
CA LEU A 56 -3.36 4.16 11.77
C LEU A 56 -3.17 4.56 13.21
N VAL A 57 -2.66 5.76 13.45
CA VAL A 57 -2.41 6.28 14.81
C VAL A 57 -3.72 6.29 15.61
N GLU A 58 -4.84 6.63 14.96
CA GLU A 58 -6.16 6.63 15.61
C GLU A 58 -6.72 5.23 15.90
N ASN A 59 -6.32 4.20 15.14
CA ASN A 59 -6.93 2.87 15.20
C ASN A 59 -6.02 1.77 15.76
N THR A 60 -4.79 2.08 16.17
CA THR A 60 -3.87 1.11 16.75
C THR A 60 -3.39 1.55 18.12
N ASP A 61 -3.32 0.61 19.07
CA ASP A 61 -2.66 0.79 20.38
C ASP A 61 -1.13 1.00 20.26
N SER A 62 -0.64 1.25 19.06
CA SER A 62 0.77 1.32 18.70
C SER A 62 1.39 2.70 18.95
N GLY A 63 0.99 3.36 20.05
CA GLY A 63 1.51 4.70 20.41
C GLY A 63 2.99 4.73 20.80
N VAL A 64 3.63 3.58 21.05
CA VAL A 64 5.02 3.53 21.51
C VAL A 64 5.83 2.55 20.66
N GLY A 65 6.99 2.97 20.18
CA GLY A 65 7.92 2.17 19.38
C GLY A 65 8.07 2.65 17.94
N ASN A 66 8.81 1.86 17.17
CA ASN A 66 9.16 2.18 15.79
C ASN A 66 8.32 1.34 14.82
N PHE A 67 7.65 1.99 13.90
CA PHE A 67 6.81 1.33 12.90
C PHE A 67 7.12 1.83 11.49
N ALA A 68 7.19 0.91 10.55
CA ALA A 68 7.15 1.19 9.13
C ALA A 68 5.80 0.73 8.57
N TYR A 69 4.94 1.69 8.25
CA TYR A 69 3.70 1.40 7.57
C TYR A 69 3.93 1.34 6.08
N VAL A 70 3.53 0.24 5.46
CA VAL A 70 3.78 -0.03 4.04
C VAL A 70 2.47 -0.37 3.35
N ASP A 71 2.07 0.46 2.39
CA ASP A 71 0.93 0.21 1.51
C ASP A 71 1.41 -0.02 0.07
N VAL A 72 1.18 -1.21 -0.45
CA VAL A 72 1.56 -1.58 -1.82
C VAL A 72 0.33 -1.52 -2.71
N GLY A 73 0.24 -0.44 -3.46
CA GLY A 73 -0.81 -0.22 -4.45
C GLY A 73 -0.49 -0.80 -5.84
N GLY A 74 -1.34 -0.47 -6.81
CA GLY A 74 -1.11 -0.84 -8.21
C GLY A 74 -0.01 -0.01 -8.88
N GLY A 75 0.03 1.30 -8.61
CA GLY A 75 0.94 2.26 -9.23
C GLY A 75 2.12 2.68 -8.36
N SER A 76 1.97 2.64 -7.04
CA SER A 76 2.97 3.12 -6.09
C SER A 76 3.03 2.26 -4.84
N THR A 77 4.06 2.49 -4.04
CA THR A 77 4.21 1.98 -2.69
C THR A 77 4.46 3.18 -1.77
N GLU A 78 3.58 3.35 -0.81
CA GLU A 78 3.67 4.38 0.22
C GLU A 78 4.33 3.76 1.46
N ILE A 79 5.34 4.45 2.02
CA ILE A 79 6.03 4.06 3.24
C ILE A 79 6.00 5.23 4.19
N SER A 80 5.38 5.05 5.35
CA SER A 80 5.36 6.00 6.45
C SER A 80 6.11 5.44 7.64
N LEU A 81 7.11 6.15 8.10
CA LEU A 81 7.99 5.77 9.20
C LEU A 81 7.57 6.54 10.44
N LEU A 82 7.20 5.79 11.49
CA LEU A 82 6.71 6.36 12.74
C LEU A 82 7.66 6.00 13.89
N HIS A 83 7.92 6.99 14.73
CA HIS A 83 8.63 6.84 15.98
C HIS A 83 7.75 7.37 17.12
N ASP A 84 7.43 6.53 18.09
CA ASP A 84 6.57 6.85 19.25
C ASP A 84 5.27 7.57 18.86
N GLY A 85 4.59 7.04 17.83
CA GLY A 85 3.32 7.57 17.34
C GLY A 85 3.43 8.85 16.50
N VAL A 86 4.63 9.37 16.28
CA VAL A 86 4.87 10.56 15.47
C VAL A 86 5.41 10.15 14.10
N LEU A 87 4.85 10.73 13.04
CA LEU A 87 5.37 10.54 11.69
C LEU A 87 6.74 11.19 11.56
N ALA A 88 7.79 10.38 11.43
CA ALA A 88 9.16 10.85 11.22
C ALA A 88 9.41 11.17 9.75
N GLU A 89 9.08 10.22 8.86
CA GLU A 89 9.27 10.37 7.42
C GLU A 89 8.12 9.73 6.65
N SER A 90 7.87 10.21 5.44
CA SER A 90 6.89 9.65 4.53
C SER A 90 7.41 9.69 3.09
N HIS A 91 7.33 8.57 2.40
CA HIS A 91 7.83 8.38 1.05
C HIS A 91 6.80 7.70 0.17
N SER A 92 6.75 8.10 -1.11
CA SER A 92 5.99 7.43 -2.15
C SER A 92 6.95 7.06 -3.28
N PHE A 93 7.00 5.77 -3.59
CA PHE A 93 7.84 5.21 -4.66
C PHE A 93 6.97 4.74 -5.82
N ASN A 94 7.41 4.98 -7.05
CA ASN A 94 6.73 4.49 -8.26
C ASN A 94 6.94 2.97 -8.45
N ILE A 95 6.70 2.21 -7.39
CA ILE A 95 6.76 0.75 -7.33
C ILE A 95 5.39 0.25 -6.92
N GLY A 96 4.67 -0.34 -7.85
CA GLY A 96 3.36 -0.92 -7.61
C GLY A 96 3.15 -2.17 -8.44
N THR A 97 2.16 -2.99 -8.13
CA THR A 97 1.96 -4.29 -8.78
C THR A 97 1.73 -4.17 -10.27
N LEU A 98 0.95 -3.20 -10.73
CA LEU A 98 0.70 -2.96 -12.15
C LEU A 98 1.94 -2.40 -12.86
N ARG A 99 2.75 -1.55 -12.19
CA ARG A 99 4.02 -1.09 -12.76
C ARG A 99 5.04 -2.21 -12.87
N LEU A 100 5.10 -3.11 -11.89
CA LEU A 100 5.96 -4.30 -11.93
C LEU A 100 5.57 -5.20 -13.10
N LEU A 101 4.27 -5.46 -13.27
CA LEU A 101 3.74 -6.26 -14.36
C LEU A 101 4.05 -5.63 -15.74
N ALA A 102 3.97 -4.31 -15.83
CA ALA A 102 4.31 -3.57 -17.06
C ALA A 102 5.81 -3.39 -17.30
N GLY A 103 6.69 -3.88 -16.41
CA GLY A 103 8.14 -3.67 -16.50
C GLY A 103 8.57 -2.21 -16.36
N ALA A 104 7.73 -1.35 -15.77
CA ALA A 104 7.93 0.09 -15.68
C ALA A 104 8.61 0.55 -14.38
N VAL A 105 9.08 -0.38 -13.54
CA VAL A 105 9.82 -0.06 -12.31
C VAL A 105 11.31 -0.02 -12.60
N THR A 106 11.93 1.14 -12.41
CA THR A 106 13.37 1.32 -12.65
C THR A 106 14.23 0.80 -11.49
N GLN A 107 15.52 0.58 -11.77
CA GLN A 107 16.47 0.20 -10.71
C GLN A 107 16.74 1.36 -9.75
N GLU A 108 16.66 2.60 -10.23
CA GLU A 108 16.79 3.81 -9.41
C GLU A 108 15.71 3.89 -8.35
N GLU A 109 14.44 3.62 -8.72
CA GLU A 109 13.32 3.58 -7.77
C GLU A 109 13.51 2.50 -6.71
N ARG A 110 13.94 1.29 -7.13
CA ARG A 110 14.25 0.20 -6.19
C ARG A 110 15.35 0.59 -5.21
N ASN A 111 16.43 1.15 -5.73
CA ASN A 111 17.57 1.58 -4.91
C ASN A 111 17.19 2.73 -3.97
N ALA A 112 16.33 3.65 -4.41
CA ALA A 112 15.83 4.74 -3.57
C ALA A 112 15.03 4.20 -2.38
N MET A 113 14.10 3.27 -2.64
CA MET A 113 13.31 2.62 -1.58
C MET A 113 14.21 1.84 -0.60
N CYS A 114 15.16 1.06 -1.11
CA CYS A 114 16.09 0.31 -0.26
C CYS A 114 16.90 1.24 0.64
N ARG A 115 17.45 2.35 0.11
CA ARG A 115 18.22 3.31 0.93
C ARG A 115 17.39 3.90 2.07
N VAL A 116 16.14 4.28 1.83
CA VAL A 116 15.25 4.80 2.88
C VAL A 116 15.03 3.76 3.97
N LEU A 117 14.68 2.54 3.58
CA LEU A 117 14.42 1.46 4.53
C LEU A 117 15.68 1.06 5.32
N GLU A 118 16.84 0.98 4.66
CA GLU A 118 18.12 0.64 5.32
C GLU A 118 18.55 1.73 6.29
N ASN A 119 18.40 3.01 5.95
CA ASN A 119 18.72 4.11 6.85
C ASN A 119 17.82 4.08 8.08
N TYR A 120 16.52 3.94 7.91
CA TYR A 120 15.59 3.87 9.03
C TYR A 120 15.83 2.64 9.90
N ALA A 121 16.05 1.44 9.32
CA ALA A 121 16.35 0.23 10.07
C ALA A 121 17.68 0.30 10.85
N ARG A 122 18.65 1.09 10.38
CA ARG A 122 19.92 1.33 11.09
C ARG A 122 19.73 2.26 12.28
N GLU A 123 18.88 3.26 12.15
CA GLU A 123 18.54 4.19 13.23
C GLU A 123 17.61 3.55 14.26
N PHE A 124 16.64 2.76 13.78
CA PHE A 124 15.60 2.10 14.58
C PHE A 124 15.56 0.58 14.33
N PRO A 125 16.49 -0.20 14.93
CA PRO A 125 16.64 -1.63 14.62
C PRO A 125 15.42 -2.48 15.01
N ASP A 126 14.62 -2.06 16.00
CA ASP A 126 13.44 -2.78 16.48
C ASP A 126 12.15 -2.38 15.75
N THR A 127 12.26 -1.86 14.53
CA THR A 127 11.11 -1.43 13.73
C THR A 127 10.20 -2.60 13.37
N ARG A 128 8.92 -2.46 13.68
CA ARG A 128 7.85 -3.37 13.28
C ARG A 128 7.22 -2.88 11.98
N ILE A 129 6.86 -3.82 11.09
CA ILE A 129 6.24 -3.48 9.80
C ILE A 129 4.73 -3.70 9.89
N ILE A 130 3.96 -2.70 9.51
CA ILE A 130 2.51 -2.78 9.35
C ILE A 130 2.21 -2.72 7.85
N GLY A 131 1.78 -3.84 7.29
CA GLY A 131 1.40 -3.91 5.89
C GLY A 131 -0.08 -3.64 5.67
N SER A 132 -0.41 -2.84 4.67
CA SER A 132 -1.78 -2.51 4.25
C SER A 132 -2.04 -2.90 2.79
N GLY A 133 -3.32 -2.89 2.45
CA GLY A 133 -3.77 -3.11 1.08
C GLY A 133 -4.06 -4.55 0.71
N GLY A 134 -4.47 -4.72 -0.55
CA GLY A 134 -4.96 -6.02 -1.04
C GLY A 134 -3.89 -7.09 -1.18
N ASN A 135 -2.63 -6.67 -1.40
CA ASN A 135 -1.50 -7.59 -1.62
C ASN A 135 -1.10 -8.30 -0.34
N ILE A 136 -0.83 -7.56 0.74
CA ILE A 136 -0.46 -8.16 2.02
C ILE A 136 -1.61 -9.00 2.59
N ASN A 137 -2.86 -8.55 2.45
CA ASN A 137 -4.03 -9.31 2.86
C ASN A 137 -4.13 -10.67 2.11
N ARG A 138 -3.71 -10.70 0.85
CA ARG A 138 -3.67 -11.95 0.08
C ARG A 138 -2.55 -12.87 0.54
N LEU A 139 -1.35 -12.35 0.76
CA LEU A 139 -0.22 -13.10 1.31
C LEU A 139 -0.56 -13.67 2.69
N PHE A 140 -1.19 -12.89 3.55
CA PHE A 140 -1.65 -13.36 4.86
C PHE A 140 -2.62 -14.56 4.75
N LYS A 141 -3.59 -14.50 3.81
CA LYS A 141 -4.50 -15.63 3.54
C LYS A 141 -3.76 -16.85 3.01
N LEU A 142 -2.74 -16.68 2.15
CA LEU A 142 -1.93 -17.78 1.63
C LEU A 142 -1.05 -18.39 2.72
N ALA A 143 -0.59 -17.60 3.68
CA ALA A 143 0.21 -18.08 4.81
C ALA A 143 -0.54 -19.02 5.73
N LYS A 144 -1.88 -19.02 5.70
CA LYS A 144 -2.75 -19.85 6.56
C LYS A 144 -2.36 -19.76 8.04
N VAL A 145 -2.13 -18.54 8.52
CA VAL A 145 -1.83 -18.28 9.94
C VAL A 145 -2.96 -18.84 10.80
N LYS A 146 -2.60 -19.61 11.82
CA LYS A 146 -3.57 -20.23 12.74
C LYS A 146 -3.95 -19.29 13.87
N GLY A 147 -5.19 -19.40 14.35
CA GLY A 147 -5.71 -18.56 15.44
C GLY A 147 -6.10 -17.16 15.02
N ASP A 148 -6.26 -16.26 15.98
CA ASP A 148 -6.72 -14.87 15.78
C ASP A 148 -5.57 -13.89 15.56
N SER A 149 -4.32 -14.38 15.43
CA SER A 149 -3.16 -13.54 15.17
C SER A 149 -3.28 -12.84 13.81
N ARG A 150 -2.99 -11.56 13.79
CA ARG A 150 -2.84 -10.75 12.56
C ARG A 150 -1.37 -10.56 12.17
N GLU A 151 -0.47 -11.30 12.80
CA GLU A 151 0.97 -11.20 12.56
C GLU A 151 1.43 -12.26 11.57
N LEU A 152 2.26 -11.85 10.63
CA LEU A 152 2.94 -12.70 9.66
C LEU A 152 4.44 -12.60 9.91
N SER A 153 5.08 -13.71 10.28
CA SER A 153 6.53 -13.71 10.49
C SER A 153 7.29 -13.46 9.19
N VAL A 154 8.44 -12.80 9.28
CA VAL A 154 9.32 -12.56 8.12
C VAL A 154 9.74 -13.87 7.46
N SER A 155 9.98 -14.92 8.25
CA SER A 155 10.30 -16.27 7.72
C SER A 155 9.17 -16.82 6.88
N LYS A 156 7.92 -16.67 7.34
CA LYS A 156 6.75 -17.13 6.57
C LYS A 156 6.52 -16.33 5.29
N LEU A 157 6.78 -15.02 5.33
CA LEU A 157 6.74 -14.17 4.14
C LEU A 157 7.82 -14.61 3.12
N ARG A 158 9.02 -14.95 3.60
CA ARG A 158 10.12 -15.47 2.77
C ARG A 158 9.76 -16.82 2.12
N GLU A 159 9.19 -17.75 2.89
CA GLU A 159 8.70 -19.03 2.35
C GLU A 159 7.69 -18.82 1.21
N LEU A 160 6.75 -17.88 1.39
CA LEU A 160 5.77 -17.55 0.35
C LEU A 160 6.44 -16.94 -0.89
N TYR A 161 7.39 -16.05 -0.68
CA TYR A 161 8.16 -15.46 -1.79
C TYR A 161 8.90 -16.54 -2.59
N ASP A 162 9.63 -17.42 -1.89
CA ASP A 162 10.40 -18.51 -2.52
C ASP A 162 9.49 -19.51 -3.25
N ALA A 163 8.26 -19.70 -2.76
CA ALA A 163 7.27 -20.55 -3.41
C ALA A 163 6.61 -19.89 -4.64
N LEU A 164 6.47 -18.57 -4.67
CA LEU A 164 5.80 -17.82 -5.73
C LEU A 164 6.75 -17.32 -6.80
N ALA A 165 7.94 -16.84 -6.42
CA ALA A 165 8.85 -16.14 -7.32
C ALA A 165 9.27 -16.97 -8.56
N PRO A 166 9.56 -18.30 -8.46
CA PRO A 166 9.96 -19.10 -9.60
C PRO A 166 8.83 -19.47 -10.56
N LEU A 167 7.56 -19.22 -10.18
CA LEU A 167 6.40 -19.64 -10.95
C LEU A 167 6.04 -18.59 -12.02
N SER A 168 5.52 -19.07 -13.15
CA SER A 168 4.91 -18.20 -14.16
C SER A 168 3.61 -17.57 -13.62
N LEU A 169 3.13 -16.53 -14.29
CA LEU A 169 1.84 -15.89 -13.98
C LEU A 169 0.70 -16.91 -13.95
N GLU A 170 0.62 -17.77 -14.98
CA GLU A 170 -0.41 -18.81 -15.11
C GLU A 170 -0.35 -19.85 -13.97
N GLU A 171 0.86 -20.25 -13.58
CA GLU A 171 1.04 -21.17 -12.46
C GLU A 171 0.64 -20.55 -11.12
N ARG A 172 0.97 -19.27 -10.89
CA ARG A 172 0.52 -18.54 -9.69
C ARG A 172 -1.00 -18.45 -9.65
N MET A 173 -1.64 -18.11 -10.77
CA MET A 173 -3.10 -18.02 -10.87
C MET A 173 -3.75 -19.39 -10.59
N SER A 174 -3.27 -20.47 -11.21
CA SER A 174 -3.88 -21.81 -11.08
C SER A 174 -3.65 -22.44 -9.71
N ARG A 175 -2.41 -22.42 -9.19
CA ARG A 175 -2.05 -23.09 -7.93
C ARG A 175 -2.51 -22.32 -6.70
N PHE A 176 -2.45 -20.98 -6.72
CA PHE A 176 -2.75 -20.14 -5.56
C PHE A 176 -4.08 -19.39 -5.69
N LYS A 177 -4.82 -19.62 -6.77
CA LYS A 177 -6.11 -18.96 -7.08
C LYS A 177 -5.98 -17.44 -7.00
N LEU A 178 -4.88 -16.92 -7.53
CA LEU A 178 -4.64 -15.50 -7.64
C LEU A 178 -5.34 -14.94 -8.88
N LYS A 179 -5.69 -13.66 -8.85
CA LYS A 179 -6.11 -12.92 -10.03
C LYS A 179 -4.88 -12.43 -10.77
N ASP A 180 -5.03 -12.11 -12.05
CA ASP A 180 -3.96 -11.60 -12.93
C ASP A 180 -3.23 -10.38 -12.36
N ASP A 181 -3.97 -9.48 -11.75
CA ASP A 181 -3.44 -8.26 -11.11
C ASP A 181 -2.65 -8.51 -9.81
N ARG A 182 -2.60 -9.76 -9.34
CA ARG A 182 -2.01 -10.18 -8.05
C ARG A 182 -1.22 -11.48 -8.09
N ALA A 183 -0.97 -11.99 -9.28
CA ALA A 183 -0.26 -13.25 -9.47
C ALA A 183 1.25 -13.06 -9.71
#